data_2737f0bbf6ae9347675254f414d373be
#
_entry.id   2737f0bbf6ae9347675254f414d373be
#
_cell.length_a   1.000
_cell.length_b   1.000
_cell.length_c   1.000
_cell.angle_alpha   90.00
_cell.angle_beta   90.00
_cell.angle_gamma   90.00
#
_symmetry.space_group_name_H-M   'P 1'
#
loop_
_entity.id
_entity.type
_entity.pdbx_description
1 polymer ?
#
loop_
_entity_poly.entity_id
_entity_poly.type
_entity_poly.pdbx_seq_one_letter_code
_entity_poly.pdbx_strand_id
1 'polypeptide(L)'
;EMYDLDVELNAKASNGDDFAYEIGFLSTRGITRFADYAFRYAQARGEKKVTLVDKANVCTHVYGRQREIFKAKAEEYGMDLEFMFVDAMAMAMIVRPETFGTVAVPNLFGDILTDLGAQLQGGLGMGGSGNINPNGVSMFEPIHGSAPDIAGRGIANPIAAILAAQMLLENQGFAAEGRMLHDAVRHALDAKETTPDLGGSMSTSEVGKAVAAFILNQKR
;
A
#
# COMPACT_ATOMS: atom_id res chain seq x y z
N GLU A 1 2.40 14.09 4.94
CA GLU A 1 1.72 15.32 4.50
C GLU A 1 0.91 15.86 5.67
N MET A 2 0.82 17.18 5.79
CA MET A 2 0.07 17.85 6.84
C MET A 2 -1.11 18.55 6.17
N TYR A 3 -2.31 18.09 6.46
CA TYR A 3 -3.54 18.62 5.87
C TYR A 3 -4.22 19.72 6.73
N ASP A 4 -3.76 19.88 8.00
CA ASP A 4 -4.36 20.81 8.97
C ASP A 4 -3.57 22.11 9.13
N LEU A 5 -2.89 22.58 8.09
CA LEU A 5 -2.26 23.89 8.08
C LEU A 5 -3.24 24.90 7.50
N ASP A 6 -3.79 25.71 8.39
CA ASP A 6 -4.63 26.86 8.01
C ASP A 6 -3.71 27.98 7.48
N VAL A 7 -3.42 27.90 6.18
CA VAL A 7 -2.64 28.92 5.46
C VAL A 7 -3.51 29.50 4.36
N GLU A 8 -4.05 30.67 4.58
CA GLU A 8 -4.77 31.42 3.57
C GLU A 8 -3.78 32.41 2.89
N LEU A 9 -3.54 32.21 1.60
CA LEU A 9 -2.79 33.12 0.75
C LEU A 9 -3.70 33.64 -0.35
N ASN A 10 -4.11 34.88 -0.27
CA ASN A 10 -4.86 35.55 -1.32
C ASN A 10 -3.88 36.22 -2.26
N ALA A 11 -3.75 35.71 -3.49
CA ALA A 11 -2.89 36.29 -4.51
C ALA A 11 -3.69 36.51 -5.79
N LYS A 12 -3.47 37.66 -6.44
CA LYS A 12 -3.96 37.96 -7.78
C LYS A 12 -2.79 38.27 -8.68
N ALA A 13 -2.85 37.80 -9.93
CA ALA A 13 -1.91 38.22 -10.94
C ALA A 13 -2.06 39.71 -11.24
N SER A 14 -0.99 40.37 -11.69
CA SER A 14 -1.00 41.79 -12.02
C SER A 14 -1.98 42.19 -13.15
N ASN A 15 -2.38 41.21 -13.95
CA ASN A 15 -3.40 41.36 -15.02
C ASN A 15 -4.84 41.14 -14.51
N GLY A 16 -5.02 40.84 -13.19
CA GLY A 16 -6.32 40.61 -12.59
C GLY A 16 -6.84 39.18 -12.65
N ASP A 17 -6.07 38.22 -13.15
CA ASP A 17 -6.46 36.79 -13.15
C ASP A 17 -6.45 36.23 -11.76
N ASP A 18 -7.40 35.35 -11.49
CA ASP A 18 -7.43 34.51 -10.28
C ASP A 18 -6.63 33.23 -10.53
N PHE A 19 -5.94 32.75 -9.51
CA PHE A 19 -5.25 31.47 -9.56
C PHE A 19 -5.43 30.68 -8.26
N ALA A 20 -5.57 29.35 -8.40
CA ALA A 20 -5.61 28.42 -7.30
C ALA A 20 -4.20 27.85 -7.04
N TYR A 21 -3.88 27.60 -5.78
CA TYR A 21 -2.64 26.94 -5.38
C TYR A 21 -2.90 26.01 -4.21
N GLU A 22 -2.05 25.01 -4.08
CA GLU A 22 -2.00 24.14 -2.92
C GLU A 22 -0.56 24.08 -2.40
N ILE A 23 -0.41 24.00 -1.08
CA ILE A 23 0.89 23.98 -0.44
C ILE A 23 1.07 22.63 0.27
N GLY A 24 2.01 21.82 -0.22
CA GLY A 24 2.40 20.56 0.41
C GLY A 24 3.57 20.76 1.38
N PHE A 25 3.47 20.16 2.56
CA PHE A 25 4.53 20.19 3.57
C PHE A 25 4.95 18.78 3.95
N LEU A 26 6.26 18.57 4.08
CA LEU A 26 6.83 17.39 4.72
C LEU A 26 7.71 17.83 5.88
N SER A 27 7.38 17.42 7.10
CA SER A 27 8.21 17.70 8.25
C SER A 27 9.38 16.72 8.34
N THR A 28 10.55 17.18 8.80
CA THR A 28 11.72 16.32 9.07
C THR A 28 11.34 15.13 9.96
N ARG A 29 10.57 15.37 11.03
CA ARG A 29 10.09 14.33 11.95
C ARG A 29 9.20 13.31 11.23
N GLY A 30 8.29 13.76 10.37
CA GLY A 30 7.40 12.88 9.58
C GLY A 30 8.19 12.02 8.59
N ILE A 31 9.11 12.63 7.84
CA ILE A 31 9.97 11.89 6.89
C ILE A 31 10.85 10.86 7.62
N THR A 32 11.45 11.22 8.76
CA THR A 32 12.27 10.30 9.55
C THR A 32 11.47 9.09 10.03
N ARG A 33 10.28 9.31 10.59
CA ARG A 33 9.36 8.21 10.97
C ARG A 33 8.98 7.30 9.80
N PHE A 34 8.70 7.89 8.66
CA PHE A 34 8.37 7.16 7.44
C PHE A 34 9.53 6.31 6.95
N ALA A 35 10.74 6.90 6.90
CA ALA A 35 11.95 6.17 6.52
C ALA A 35 12.25 5.02 7.50
N ASP A 36 12.22 5.28 8.81
CA ASP A 36 12.41 4.24 9.83
C ASP A 36 11.42 3.07 9.66
N TYR A 37 10.16 3.36 9.37
CA TYR A 37 9.17 2.33 9.15
C TYR A 37 9.47 1.53 7.87
N ALA A 38 9.78 2.20 6.76
CA ALA A 38 10.06 1.56 5.48
C ALA A 38 11.27 0.60 5.58
N PHE A 39 12.37 1.04 6.19
CA PHE A 39 13.56 0.20 6.34
C PHE A 39 13.33 -0.97 7.31
N ARG A 40 12.66 -0.75 8.45
CA ARG A 40 12.30 -1.85 9.38
C ARG A 40 11.37 -2.87 8.73
N TYR A 41 10.41 -2.41 7.96
CA TYR A 41 9.48 -3.29 7.24
C TYR A 41 10.23 -4.16 6.21
N ALA A 42 11.12 -3.55 5.43
CA ALA A 42 11.96 -4.27 4.47
C ALA A 42 12.87 -5.30 5.16
N GLN A 43 13.53 -4.93 6.26
CA GLN A 43 14.36 -5.86 7.05
C GLN A 43 13.56 -7.05 7.58
N ALA A 44 12.37 -6.81 8.11
CA ALA A 44 11.49 -7.87 8.63
C ALA A 44 11.07 -8.87 7.54
N ARG A 45 11.06 -8.45 6.27
CA ARG A 45 10.80 -9.29 5.09
C ARG A 45 12.04 -9.93 4.50
N GLY A 46 13.22 -9.68 5.06
CA GLY A 46 14.50 -10.18 4.54
C GLY A 46 14.96 -9.48 3.26
N GLU A 47 14.40 -8.34 2.94
CA GLU A 47 14.77 -7.53 1.78
C GLU A 47 16.06 -6.75 2.06
N LYS A 48 16.83 -6.48 1.02
CA LYS A 48 18.10 -5.75 1.13
C LYS A 48 18.02 -4.31 0.62
N LYS A 49 16.93 -3.97 -0.07
CA LYS A 49 16.77 -2.70 -0.77
C LYS A 49 15.39 -2.10 -0.49
N VAL A 50 15.37 -0.77 -0.33
CA VAL A 50 14.15 0.05 -0.35
C VAL A 50 14.20 0.93 -1.59
N THR A 51 13.10 1.02 -2.33
CA THR A 51 12.95 1.97 -3.44
C THR A 51 12.12 3.17 -2.97
N LEU A 52 12.74 4.36 -2.91
CA LEU A 52 12.03 5.61 -2.63
C LEU A 52 11.52 6.22 -3.93
N VAL A 53 10.21 6.40 -4.01
CA VAL A 53 9.54 7.02 -5.16
C VAL A 53 9.13 8.44 -4.84
N ASP A 54 9.44 9.38 -5.73
CA ASP A 54 9.14 10.78 -5.56
C ASP A 54 9.02 11.54 -6.90
N LYS A 55 8.96 12.87 -6.85
CA LYS A 55 9.06 13.77 -8.01
C LYS A 55 10.07 14.89 -7.75
N ALA A 56 11.26 14.53 -7.26
CA ALA A 56 12.30 15.47 -6.86
C ALA A 56 12.86 16.34 -8.00
N ASN A 57 12.63 15.96 -9.25
CA ASN A 57 12.97 16.78 -10.40
C ASN A 57 11.99 17.96 -10.63
N VAL A 58 10.84 17.95 -9.96
CA VAL A 58 9.83 19.02 -10.01
C VAL A 58 9.71 19.70 -8.63
N CYS A 59 9.40 18.94 -7.59
CA CYS A 59 9.27 19.44 -6.22
C CYS A 59 10.60 19.29 -5.48
N THR A 60 11.60 20.06 -5.91
CA THR A 60 13.02 19.88 -5.52
C THR A 60 13.28 20.07 -4.04
N HIS A 61 12.63 21.03 -3.38
CA HIS A 61 12.85 21.29 -1.95
C HIS A 61 12.28 20.21 -1.06
N VAL A 62 11.03 19.83 -1.28
CA VAL A 62 10.31 18.86 -0.45
C VAL A 62 10.94 17.48 -0.58
N TYR A 63 11.05 16.99 -1.81
CA TYR A 63 11.60 15.64 -2.05
C TYR A 63 13.13 15.60 -2.00
N GLY A 64 13.82 16.71 -2.22
CA GLY A 64 15.25 16.82 -1.94
C GLY A 64 15.54 16.52 -0.47
N ARG A 65 14.80 17.17 0.45
CA ARG A 65 14.91 16.91 1.89
C ARG A 65 14.54 15.47 2.25
N GLN A 66 13.52 14.91 1.62
CA GLN A 66 13.14 13.51 1.82
C GLN A 66 14.29 12.56 1.42
N ARG A 67 14.91 12.77 0.25
CA ARG A 67 16.05 11.96 -0.22
C ARG A 67 17.25 12.03 0.71
N GLU A 68 17.57 13.20 1.27
CA GLU A 68 18.65 13.34 2.25
C GLU A 68 18.42 12.46 3.48
N ILE A 69 17.20 12.51 4.05
CA ILE A 69 16.86 11.73 5.24
C ILE A 69 16.86 10.23 4.94
N PHE A 70 16.31 9.82 3.80
CA PHE A 70 16.33 8.41 3.38
C PHE A 70 17.75 7.89 3.16
N LYS A 71 18.68 8.70 2.60
CA LYS A 71 20.10 8.31 2.47
C LYS A 71 20.73 8.06 3.83
N ALA A 72 20.57 8.99 4.77
CA ALA A 72 21.11 8.84 6.13
C ALA A 72 20.52 7.58 6.83
N LYS A 73 19.25 7.30 6.63
CA LYS A 73 18.60 6.10 7.18
C LYS A 73 19.05 4.81 6.49
N ALA A 74 19.26 4.81 5.20
CA ALA A 74 19.81 3.66 4.48
C ALA A 74 21.19 3.26 5.03
N GLU A 75 22.06 4.23 5.29
CA GLU A 75 23.35 4.02 5.94
C GLU A 75 23.20 3.46 7.36
N GLU A 76 22.29 4.03 8.19
CA GLU A 76 22.00 3.58 9.55
C GLU A 76 21.51 2.12 9.58
N TYR A 77 20.64 1.73 8.64
CA TYR A 77 20.09 0.37 8.54
C TYR A 77 20.98 -0.61 7.77
N GLY A 78 22.05 -0.13 7.12
CA GLY A 78 22.94 -0.95 6.29
C GLY A 78 22.22 -1.57 5.08
N MET A 79 21.29 -0.83 4.47
CA MET A 79 20.46 -1.28 3.36
C MET A 79 20.70 -0.44 2.11
N ASP A 80 20.50 -1.06 0.94
CA ASP A 80 20.51 -0.36 -0.34
C ASP A 80 19.28 0.56 -0.48
N LEU A 81 19.48 1.70 -1.14
CA LEU A 81 18.44 2.68 -1.44
C LEU A 81 18.46 3.05 -2.92
N GLU A 82 17.35 2.81 -3.59
CA GLU A 82 17.13 3.23 -4.97
C GLU A 82 16.17 4.43 -4.99
N PHE A 83 16.44 5.43 -5.84
CA PHE A 83 15.52 6.53 -6.11
C PHE A 83 14.86 6.35 -7.47
N MET A 84 13.56 6.51 -7.52
CA MET A 84 12.81 6.46 -8.76
C MET A 84 11.78 7.59 -8.83
N PHE A 85 11.61 8.21 -9.98
CA PHE A 85 10.52 9.15 -10.20
C PHE A 85 9.20 8.40 -10.36
N VAL A 86 8.11 8.98 -9.88
CA VAL A 86 6.79 8.32 -9.84
C VAL A 86 6.31 7.86 -11.23
N ASP A 87 6.56 8.63 -12.27
CA ASP A 87 6.24 8.27 -13.64
C ASP A 87 7.06 7.06 -14.13
N ALA A 88 8.36 7.04 -13.82
CA ALA A 88 9.20 5.88 -14.10
C ALA A 88 8.77 4.64 -13.32
N MET A 89 8.37 4.81 -12.05
CA MET A 89 7.85 3.72 -11.22
C MET A 89 6.57 3.13 -11.80
N ALA A 90 5.63 3.96 -12.24
CA ALA A 90 4.39 3.50 -12.85
C ALA A 90 4.66 2.60 -14.08
N MET A 91 5.61 2.98 -14.94
CA MET A 91 6.02 2.15 -16.07
C MET A 91 6.71 0.85 -15.62
N ALA A 92 7.62 0.95 -14.64
CA ALA A 92 8.41 -0.18 -14.16
C ALA A 92 7.55 -1.23 -13.47
N MET A 93 6.52 -0.84 -12.74
CA MET A 93 5.55 -1.76 -12.12
C MET A 93 4.83 -2.63 -13.16
N ILE A 94 4.59 -2.13 -14.36
CA ILE A 94 3.96 -2.91 -15.44
C ILE A 94 4.98 -3.87 -16.09
N VAL A 95 6.21 -3.41 -16.31
CA VAL A 95 7.21 -4.15 -17.12
C VAL A 95 7.99 -5.17 -16.31
N ARG A 96 8.28 -4.86 -15.03
CA ARG A 96 9.17 -5.66 -14.18
C ARG A 96 8.78 -5.57 -12.69
N PRO A 97 7.52 -5.87 -12.32
CA PRO A 97 7.05 -5.75 -10.93
C PRO A 97 7.87 -6.59 -9.95
N GLU A 98 8.40 -7.73 -10.39
CA GLU A 98 9.18 -8.66 -9.60
C GLU A 98 10.53 -8.10 -9.11
N THR A 99 10.99 -6.98 -9.64
CA THR A 99 12.25 -6.34 -9.22
C THR A 99 12.09 -5.47 -7.97
N PHE A 100 10.86 -5.24 -7.54
CA PHE A 100 10.55 -4.38 -6.40
C PHE A 100 10.15 -5.21 -5.17
N GLY A 101 10.76 -4.87 -4.03
CA GLY A 101 10.31 -5.26 -2.72
C GLY A 101 9.54 -4.10 -2.08
N THR A 102 10.08 -3.57 -0.97
CA THR A 102 9.49 -2.41 -0.29
C THR A 102 9.67 -1.14 -1.11
N VAL A 103 8.55 -0.54 -1.48
CA VAL A 103 8.49 0.76 -2.16
C VAL A 103 7.97 1.80 -1.19
N ALA A 104 8.82 2.77 -0.84
CA ALA A 104 8.45 3.92 -0.03
C ALA A 104 8.02 5.07 -0.95
N VAL A 105 6.84 5.61 -0.73
CA VAL A 105 6.25 6.64 -1.61
C VAL A 105 5.40 7.61 -0.80
N PRO A 106 5.41 8.94 -1.09
CA PRO A 106 4.52 9.90 -0.46
C PRO A 106 3.04 9.58 -0.75
N ASN A 107 2.15 9.96 0.17
CA ASN A 107 0.74 9.60 0.14
C ASN A 107 0.07 9.81 -1.22
N LEU A 108 0.15 11.00 -1.80
CA LEU A 108 -0.51 11.32 -3.08
C LEU A 108 -0.09 10.38 -4.22
N PHE A 109 1.19 10.10 -4.33
CA PHE A 109 1.70 9.21 -5.37
C PHE A 109 1.46 7.74 -5.00
N GLY A 110 1.49 7.43 -3.71
CA GLY A 110 1.19 6.10 -3.18
C GLY A 110 -0.23 5.68 -3.50
N ASP A 111 -1.19 6.56 -3.31
CA ASP A 111 -2.60 6.33 -3.63
C ASP A 111 -2.79 5.92 -5.10
N ILE A 112 -2.14 6.64 -6.02
CA ILE A 112 -2.18 6.33 -7.46
C ILE A 112 -1.49 5.00 -7.78
N LEU A 113 -0.29 4.78 -7.23
CA LEU A 113 0.51 3.59 -7.54
C LEU A 113 -0.06 2.32 -6.92
N THR A 114 -0.72 2.39 -5.76
CA THR A 114 -1.33 1.22 -5.14
C THR A 114 -2.53 0.71 -5.91
N ASP A 115 -3.33 1.59 -6.52
CA ASP A 115 -4.43 1.20 -7.40
C ASP A 115 -3.92 0.50 -8.67
N LEU A 116 -2.84 1.04 -9.26
CA LEU A 116 -2.15 0.35 -10.36
C LEU A 116 -1.63 -1.02 -9.93
N GLY A 117 -1.00 -1.10 -8.75
CA GLY A 117 -0.51 -2.35 -8.17
C GLY A 117 -1.61 -3.37 -7.92
N ALA A 118 -2.77 -2.91 -7.47
CA ALA A 118 -3.93 -3.77 -7.28
C ALA A 118 -4.42 -4.39 -8.59
N GLN A 119 -4.45 -3.62 -9.67
CA GLN A 119 -4.82 -4.15 -10.99
C GLN A 119 -3.84 -5.21 -11.49
N LEU A 120 -2.54 -5.05 -11.22
CA LEU A 120 -1.53 -6.06 -11.56
C LEU A 120 -1.70 -7.38 -10.79
N GLN A 121 -2.33 -7.33 -9.61
CA GLN A 121 -2.61 -8.51 -8.78
C GLN A 121 -3.97 -9.17 -9.07
N GLY A 122 -4.79 -8.58 -9.93
CA GLY A 122 -6.13 -9.11 -10.25
C GLY A 122 -7.28 -8.20 -9.86
N GLY A 123 -7.02 -6.96 -9.47
CA GLY A 123 -8.00 -5.91 -9.18
C GLY A 123 -8.11 -5.53 -7.70
N LEU A 124 -8.98 -4.55 -7.43
CA LEU A 124 -9.16 -3.97 -6.10
C LEU A 124 -9.61 -4.99 -5.04
N GLY A 125 -10.29 -6.07 -5.44
CA GLY A 125 -10.70 -7.15 -4.55
C GLY A 125 -9.55 -8.01 -4.01
N MET A 126 -8.31 -7.75 -4.43
CA MET A 126 -7.09 -8.44 -4.00
C MET A 126 -6.20 -7.63 -3.06
N GLY A 127 -6.48 -6.35 -2.83
CA GLY A 127 -5.63 -5.46 -2.06
C GLY A 127 -6.05 -5.33 -0.60
N GLY A 128 -5.23 -5.80 0.33
CA GLY A 128 -5.31 -5.44 1.75
C GLY A 128 -4.49 -4.19 2.04
N SER A 129 -4.95 -3.36 2.97
CA SER A 129 -4.28 -2.12 3.41
C SER A 129 -4.22 -2.01 4.92
N GLY A 130 -3.27 -1.21 5.41
CA GLY A 130 -3.15 -0.91 6.83
C GLY A 130 -2.61 0.50 7.08
N ASN A 131 -3.33 1.26 7.89
CA ASN A 131 -2.85 2.50 8.48
C ASN A 131 -2.10 2.16 9.78
N ILE A 132 -0.78 2.06 9.68
CA ILE A 132 0.06 1.52 10.76
C ILE A 132 0.58 2.66 11.65
N ASN A 133 0.25 2.57 12.94
CA ASN A 133 0.89 3.38 13.97
C ASN A 133 1.85 2.50 14.78
N PRO A 134 3.18 2.67 14.64
CA PRO A 134 4.14 1.82 15.34
C PRO A 134 4.11 1.98 16.88
N ASN A 135 3.45 3.03 17.39
CA ASN A 135 3.38 3.35 18.81
C ASN A 135 1.94 3.37 19.37
N GLY A 136 0.97 2.82 18.65
CA GLY A 136 -0.43 2.87 19.07
C GLY A 136 -1.35 2.04 18.19
N VAL A 137 -2.61 2.44 18.14
CA VAL A 137 -3.64 1.72 17.39
C VAL A 137 -3.43 1.85 15.89
N SER A 138 -3.50 0.73 15.20
CA SER A 138 -3.47 0.63 13.72
C SER A 138 -4.85 0.20 13.20
N MET A 139 -5.15 0.51 11.94
CA MET A 139 -6.38 0.13 11.25
C MET A 139 -6.03 -0.70 10.02
N PHE A 140 -6.81 -1.73 9.75
CA PHE A 140 -6.63 -2.62 8.60
C PHE A 140 -7.94 -2.73 7.84
N GLU A 141 -7.88 -2.55 6.52
CA GLU A 141 -9.05 -2.53 5.66
C GLU A 141 -8.69 -3.00 4.25
N PRO A 142 -9.67 -3.48 3.45
CA PRO A 142 -9.46 -3.61 2.01
C PRO A 142 -9.29 -2.23 1.36
N ILE A 143 -8.53 -2.15 0.27
CA ILE A 143 -8.32 -0.89 -0.45
C ILE A 143 -9.55 -0.41 -1.22
N HIS A 144 -10.50 -1.32 -1.52
CA HIS A 144 -11.71 -0.98 -2.26
C HIS A 144 -12.76 -0.26 -1.39
N GLY A 145 -13.60 0.55 -2.04
CA GLY A 145 -14.77 1.18 -1.41
C GLY A 145 -15.96 0.23 -1.26
N SER A 146 -17.14 0.80 -1.05
CA SER A 146 -18.38 0.08 -0.76
C SER A 146 -19.06 -0.60 -1.98
N ALA A 147 -18.64 -0.26 -3.20
CA ALA A 147 -19.16 -0.82 -4.46
C ALA A 147 -20.71 -0.95 -4.50
N PRO A 148 -21.45 0.17 -4.42
CA PRO A 148 -22.89 0.17 -4.22
C PRO A 148 -23.67 -0.52 -5.36
N ASP A 149 -23.11 -0.56 -6.55
CA ASP A 149 -23.65 -1.20 -7.76
C ASP A 149 -23.71 -2.72 -7.68
N ILE A 150 -22.90 -3.36 -6.83
CA ILE A 150 -22.90 -4.82 -6.60
C ILE A 150 -23.34 -5.19 -5.17
N ALA A 151 -23.70 -4.23 -4.34
CA ALA A 151 -24.14 -4.48 -2.98
C ALA A 151 -25.38 -5.42 -2.95
N GLY A 152 -25.35 -6.41 -2.04
CA GLY A 152 -26.42 -7.40 -1.90
C GLY A 152 -26.45 -8.51 -2.96
N ARG A 153 -25.63 -8.45 -4.02
CA ARG A 153 -25.61 -9.46 -5.08
C ARG A 153 -24.77 -10.70 -4.73
N GLY A 154 -23.99 -10.68 -3.65
CA GLY A 154 -23.17 -11.80 -3.21
C GLY A 154 -22.01 -12.16 -4.16
N ILE A 155 -21.56 -11.21 -4.99
CA ILE A 155 -20.50 -11.42 -5.98
C ILE A 155 -19.19 -10.67 -5.68
N ALA A 156 -19.17 -9.86 -4.64
CA ALA A 156 -17.96 -9.12 -4.23
C ALA A 156 -16.86 -10.09 -3.79
N ASN A 157 -15.63 -9.84 -4.23
CA ASN A 157 -14.46 -10.63 -3.84
C ASN A 157 -14.10 -10.37 -2.36
N PRO A 158 -14.07 -11.39 -1.48
CA PRO A 158 -13.76 -11.21 -0.08
C PRO A 158 -12.25 -11.24 0.23
N ILE A 159 -11.40 -11.52 -0.76
CA ILE A 159 -9.96 -11.78 -0.54
C ILE A 159 -9.27 -10.56 0.05
N ALA A 160 -9.57 -9.36 -0.42
CA ALA A 160 -8.96 -8.14 0.14
C ALA A 160 -9.22 -7.98 1.64
N ALA A 161 -10.45 -8.27 2.11
CA ALA A 161 -10.79 -8.24 3.52
C ALA A 161 -10.07 -9.36 4.31
N ILE A 162 -9.89 -10.54 3.73
CA ILE A 162 -9.13 -11.64 4.34
C ILE A 162 -7.65 -11.27 4.45
N LEU A 163 -7.06 -10.63 3.43
CA LEU A 163 -5.68 -10.14 3.47
C LEU A 163 -5.50 -8.99 4.47
N ALA A 164 -6.48 -8.12 4.62
CA ALA A 164 -6.47 -7.11 5.68
C ALA A 164 -6.47 -7.75 7.09
N ALA A 165 -7.26 -8.82 7.29
CA ALA A 165 -7.25 -9.60 8.53
C ALA A 165 -5.90 -10.32 8.75
N GLN A 166 -5.25 -10.81 7.70
CA GLN A 166 -3.88 -11.33 7.77
C GLN A 166 -2.92 -10.27 8.29
N MET A 167 -2.92 -9.07 7.70
CA MET A 167 -2.06 -7.98 8.13
C MET A 167 -2.30 -7.58 9.59
N LEU A 168 -3.56 -7.59 10.04
CA LEU A 168 -3.93 -7.36 11.43
C LEU A 168 -3.31 -8.41 12.36
N LEU A 169 -3.41 -9.69 12.04
CA LEU A 169 -2.84 -10.78 12.83
C LEU A 169 -1.32 -10.65 12.92
N GLU A 170 -0.65 -10.42 11.81
CA GLU A 170 0.80 -10.22 11.77
C GLU A 170 1.23 -9.01 12.60
N ASN A 171 0.52 -7.89 12.52
CA ASN A 171 0.78 -6.69 13.32
C ASN A 171 0.62 -6.92 14.81
N GLN A 172 -0.29 -7.82 15.22
CA GLN A 172 -0.51 -8.21 16.61
C GLN A 172 0.42 -9.34 17.11
N GLY A 173 1.38 -9.76 16.29
CA GLY A 173 2.34 -10.80 16.64
C GLY A 173 1.90 -12.23 16.35
N PHE A 174 0.72 -12.44 15.75
CA PHE A 174 0.19 -13.74 15.33
C PHE A 174 0.67 -14.11 13.92
N ALA A 175 1.98 -14.12 13.71
CA ALA A 175 2.57 -14.31 12.40
C ALA A 175 2.29 -15.70 11.78
N ALA A 176 2.11 -16.73 12.62
CA ALA A 176 1.78 -18.07 12.15
C ALA A 176 0.34 -18.13 11.60
N GLU A 177 -0.60 -17.52 12.31
CA GLU A 177 -2.00 -17.41 11.90
C GLU A 177 -2.15 -16.54 10.66
N GLY A 178 -1.38 -15.45 10.56
CA GLY A 178 -1.31 -14.62 9.35
C GLY A 178 -0.86 -15.44 8.14
N ARG A 179 0.20 -16.22 8.27
CA ARG A 179 0.66 -17.14 7.20
C ARG A 179 -0.41 -18.16 6.81
N MET A 180 -1.13 -18.72 7.76
CA MET A 180 -2.23 -19.67 7.47
C MET A 180 -3.31 -19.01 6.60
N LEU A 181 -3.69 -17.77 6.87
CA LEU A 181 -4.64 -17.01 6.03
C LEU A 181 -4.08 -16.78 4.63
N HIS A 182 -2.83 -16.37 4.52
CA HIS A 182 -2.15 -16.17 3.23
C HIS A 182 -2.13 -17.45 2.41
N ASP A 183 -1.75 -18.58 3.01
CA ASP A 183 -1.68 -19.88 2.35
C ASP A 183 -3.07 -20.38 1.92
N ALA A 184 -4.10 -20.11 2.71
CA ALA A 184 -5.48 -20.42 2.38
C ALA A 184 -5.98 -19.60 1.17
N VAL A 185 -5.66 -18.32 1.10
CA VAL A 185 -5.96 -17.47 -0.07
C VAL A 185 -5.23 -17.98 -1.31
N ARG A 186 -3.95 -18.31 -1.18
CA ARG A 186 -3.15 -18.87 -2.29
C ARG A 186 -3.76 -20.17 -2.81
N HIS A 187 -4.17 -21.07 -1.90
CA HIS A 187 -4.83 -22.30 -2.29
C HIS A 187 -6.13 -22.04 -3.05
N ALA A 188 -6.97 -21.12 -2.59
CA ALA A 188 -8.23 -20.79 -3.27
C ALA A 188 -7.98 -20.24 -4.69
N LEU A 189 -6.93 -19.41 -4.87
CA LEU A 189 -6.53 -18.91 -6.19
C LEU A 189 -6.06 -20.05 -7.11
N ASP A 190 -5.19 -20.92 -6.62
CA ASP A 190 -4.65 -22.06 -7.37
C ASP A 190 -5.74 -23.06 -7.76
N ALA A 191 -6.72 -23.27 -6.88
CA ALA A 191 -7.89 -24.14 -7.11
C ALA A 191 -9.00 -23.47 -7.97
N LYS A 192 -8.86 -22.18 -8.32
CA LYS A 192 -9.88 -21.36 -8.98
C LYS A 192 -11.19 -21.27 -8.20
N GLU A 193 -11.13 -21.38 -6.89
CA GLU A 193 -12.21 -21.16 -5.94
C GLU A 193 -12.40 -19.66 -5.67
N THR A 194 -12.75 -18.91 -6.73
CA THR A 194 -12.75 -17.45 -6.76
C THR A 194 -14.06 -16.87 -7.30
N THR A 195 -14.27 -15.60 -7.05
CA THR A 195 -15.38 -14.80 -7.55
C THR A 195 -15.23 -14.46 -9.05
N PRO A 196 -16.29 -13.98 -9.74
CA PRO A 196 -16.27 -13.71 -11.17
C PRO A 196 -15.22 -12.68 -11.63
N ASP A 197 -14.84 -11.72 -10.81
CA ASP A 197 -13.79 -10.74 -11.11
C ASP A 197 -12.40 -11.37 -11.34
N LEU A 198 -12.16 -12.55 -10.74
CA LEU A 198 -10.96 -13.36 -10.95
C LEU A 198 -11.20 -14.56 -11.90
N GLY A 199 -12.30 -14.54 -12.64
CA GLY A 199 -12.64 -15.58 -13.60
C GLY A 199 -13.22 -16.86 -12.98
N GLY A 200 -13.55 -16.86 -11.70
CA GLY A 200 -14.26 -17.93 -11.02
C GLY A 200 -15.78 -17.83 -11.14
N SER A 201 -16.48 -18.70 -10.42
CA SER A 201 -17.95 -18.73 -10.39
C SER A 201 -18.54 -18.72 -8.98
N MET A 202 -17.70 -18.64 -7.96
CA MET A 202 -18.14 -18.66 -6.58
C MET A 202 -18.72 -17.32 -6.13
N SER A 203 -19.70 -17.39 -5.22
CA SER A 203 -20.19 -16.23 -4.49
C SER A 203 -19.19 -15.80 -3.41
N THR A 204 -19.34 -14.57 -2.92
CA THR A 204 -18.58 -14.03 -1.78
C THR A 204 -18.53 -15.01 -0.60
N SER A 205 -19.69 -15.60 -0.24
CA SER A 205 -19.80 -16.53 0.88
C SER A 205 -19.12 -17.87 0.63
N GLU A 206 -19.15 -18.37 -0.60
CA GLU A 206 -18.51 -19.64 -0.96
C GLU A 206 -16.99 -19.51 -0.89
N VAL A 207 -16.40 -18.43 -1.42
CA VAL A 207 -14.97 -18.17 -1.30
C VAL A 207 -14.55 -18.08 0.18
N GLY A 208 -15.28 -17.34 1.01
CA GLY A 208 -15.00 -17.26 2.45
C GLY A 208 -15.06 -18.63 3.15
N LYS A 209 -16.01 -19.50 2.77
CA LYS A 209 -16.12 -20.87 3.30
C LYS A 209 -14.97 -21.76 2.82
N ALA A 210 -14.54 -21.65 1.55
CA ALA A 210 -13.41 -22.41 1.02
C ALA A 210 -12.11 -22.08 1.78
N VAL A 211 -11.82 -20.79 1.98
CA VAL A 211 -10.68 -20.33 2.78
C VAL A 211 -10.76 -20.87 4.21
N ALA A 212 -11.90 -20.78 4.88
CA ALA A 212 -12.09 -21.29 6.23
C ALA A 212 -11.91 -22.82 6.31
N ALA A 213 -12.43 -23.55 5.34
CA ALA A 213 -12.32 -25.02 5.28
C ALA A 213 -10.85 -25.46 5.13
N PHE A 214 -10.08 -24.77 4.29
CA PHE A 214 -8.64 -25.04 4.16
C PHE A 214 -7.90 -24.90 5.50
N ILE A 215 -8.14 -23.82 6.23
CA ILE A 215 -7.51 -23.57 7.54
C ILE A 215 -7.89 -24.64 8.56
N LEU A 216 -9.16 -25.04 8.60
CA LEU A 216 -9.64 -26.07 9.54
C LEU A 216 -9.04 -27.45 9.25
N ASN A 217 -8.77 -27.76 7.99
CA ASN A 217 -8.16 -29.02 7.58
C ASN A 217 -6.65 -29.10 7.90
N GLN A 218 -5.95 -27.96 7.95
CA GLN A 218 -4.54 -27.90 8.33
C GLN A 218 -4.29 -28.15 9.85
N LYS A 219 -5.34 -28.01 10.67
CA LYS A 219 -5.26 -28.24 12.14
C LYS A 219 -5.48 -29.69 12.54
N ARG A 220 -5.71 -30.59 11.59
CA ARG A 220 -5.85 -32.02 11.80
C ARG A 220 -4.58 -32.75 11.38
#